data_a768d5eafec4364432ceb922c7451b3a
#
_entry.id   a768d5eafec4364432ceb922c7451b3a
#
_cell.length_a   1.000
_cell.length_b   1.000
_cell.length_c   1.000
_cell.angle_alpha   90.00
_cell.angle_beta   90.00
_cell.angle_gamma   90.00
#
_symmetry.space_group_name_H-M   'P 1'
#
loop_
_entity.id
_entity.type
_entity.pdbx_description
1 polymer ?
#
loop_
_entity_poly.entity_id
_entity_poly.type
_entity_poly.pdbx_seq_one_letter_code
_entity_poly.pdbx_strand_id
1 'polypeptide(L)'
;MRFRPCIDIHNGQVKQIVGGSLCDEGDRADENFVSQKDGDFFAELYKSYGLKGGHIILLNPASSEYYDADVRQAQLALAAYPGGLQIGGGINADNAQRFIDMGASHVIATSFVFRDGEINYDNLKALEKAV
;
A
#
# COMPACT_ATOMS: atom_id res chain seq x y z
N MET A 1 -7.03 -20.86 9.84
CA MET A 1 -6.34 -19.54 9.91
C MET A 1 -5.70 -19.25 8.57
N ARG A 2 -5.80 -18.00 8.07
CA ARG A 2 -5.11 -17.57 6.84
C ARG A 2 -4.08 -16.52 7.20
N PHE A 3 -2.84 -16.75 6.82
CA PHE A 3 -1.78 -15.77 6.96
C PHE A 3 -1.82 -14.80 5.77
N ARG A 4 -1.89 -13.51 6.05
CA ARG A 4 -1.90 -12.43 5.06
C ARG A 4 -0.74 -11.48 5.35
N PRO A 5 0.39 -11.63 4.65
CA PRO A 5 1.58 -10.83 4.91
C PRO A 5 1.41 -9.37 4.48
N CYS A 6 2.27 -8.51 5.02
CA CYS A 6 2.34 -7.10 4.68
C CYS A 6 3.65 -6.77 3.96
N ILE A 7 3.59 -5.79 3.07
CA ILE A 7 4.75 -5.12 2.48
C ILE A 7 4.59 -3.63 2.78
N ASP A 8 5.31 -3.13 3.77
CA ASP A 8 5.32 -1.72 4.12
C ASP A 8 6.38 -1.00 3.30
N ILE A 9 5.98 0.08 2.62
CA ILE A 9 6.86 0.87 1.77
C ILE A 9 6.96 2.29 2.33
N HIS A 10 8.19 2.69 2.62
CA HIS A 10 8.50 4.00 3.16
C HIS A 10 9.83 4.50 2.60
N ASN A 11 9.87 5.75 2.13
CA ASN A 11 11.04 6.38 1.51
C ASN A 11 11.63 5.52 0.37
N GLY A 12 10.78 4.92 -0.44
CA GLY A 12 11.16 4.11 -1.59
C GLY A 12 11.74 2.72 -1.26
N GLN A 13 11.64 2.27 -0.01
CA GLN A 13 12.18 1.00 0.45
C GLN A 13 11.12 0.17 1.18
N VAL A 14 11.27 -1.16 1.13
CA VAL A 14 10.46 -2.06 1.95
C VAL A 14 11.02 -2.08 3.37
N LYS A 15 10.16 -1.83 4.36
CA LYS A 15 10.55 -1.65 5.76
C LYS A 15 9.60 -2.34 6.72
N GLN A 16 10.05 -2.50 7.96
CA GLN A 16 9.18 -2.69 9.11
C GLN A 16 9.28 -1.46 10.01
N ILE A 17 8.16 -0.78 10.21
CA ILE A 17 8.06 0.48 10.95
C ILE A 17 7.58 0.22 12.37
N VAL A 18 8.12 0.97 13.34
CA VAL A 18 7.56 1.01 14.70
C VAL A 18 6.23 1.72 14.67
N GLY A 19 5.16 1.05 15.08
CA GLY A 19 3.81 1.61 15.07
C GLY A 19 3.72 2.93 15.83
N GLY A 20 3.09 3.94 15.21
CA GLY A 20 2.93 5.26 15.78
C GLY A 20 4.14 6.19 15.62
N SER A 21 5.26 5.73 15.05
CA SER A 21 6.46 6.55 14.83
C SER A 21 6.46 7.31 13.51
N LEU A 22 5.56 6.97 12.59
CA LEU A 22 5.48 7.60 11.26
C LEU A 22 5.15 9.09 11.40
N CYS A 23 5.96 9.94 10.77
CA CYS A 23 5.81 11.38 10.77
C CYS A 23 5.91 11.90 9.33
N ASP A 24 4.89 12.61 8.86
CA ASP A 24 4.88 13.19 7.52
C ASP A 24 5.87 14.34 7.37
N GLU A 25 6.16 15.05 8.47
CA GLU A 25 7.18 16.08 8.49
C GLU A 25 8.57 15.46 8.42
N GLY A 26 9.25 15.69 7.30
CA GLY A 26 10.59 15.13 7.04
C GLY A 26 10.59 13.64 6.72
N ASP A 27 9.44 13.05 6.42
CA ASP A 27 9.29 11.63 6.04
C ASP A 27 10.02 10.67 6.99
N ARG A 28 9.83 10.85 8.29
CA ARG A 28 10.53 10.09 9.35
C ARG A 28 9.67 8.99 9.93
N ALA A 29 10.32 7.91 10.32
CA ALA A 29 9.76 6.81 11.10
C ALA A 29 10.87 6.06 11.83
N ASP A 30 10.56 5.50 12.98
CA ASP A 30 11.45 4.56 13.63
C ASP A 30 11.34 3.19 12.94
N GLU A 31 12.46 2.63 12.53
CA GLU A 31 12.52 1.44 11.69
C GLU A 31 13.06 0.25 12.46
N ASN A 32 12.34 -0.88 12.47
CA ASN A 32 12.84 -2.16 12.95
C ASN A 32 13.69 -2.88 11.91
N PHE A 33 13.36 -2.68 10.63
CA PHE A 33 14.00 -3.36 9.51
C PHE A 33 13.87 -2.52 8.24
N VAL A 34 14.97 -2.44 7.48
CA VAL A 34 15.01 -1.84 6.14
C VAL A 34 15.56 -2.89 5.18
N SER A 35 14.78 -3.26 4.16
CA SER A 35 15.17 -4.28 3.20
C SER A 35 16.17 -3.76 2.18
N GLN A 36 17.15 -4.59 1.84
CA GLN A 36 18.00 -4.42 0.66
C GLN A 36 17.35 -4.93 -0.63
N LYS A 37 16.22 -5.64 -0.51
CA LYS A 37 15.45 -6.20 -1.62
C LYS A 37 14.26 -5.30 -1.94
N ASP A 38 13.86 -5.30 -3.21
CA ASP A 38 12.70 -4.57 -3.69
C ASP A 38 11.38 -5.33 -3.43
N GLY A 39 10.25 -4.68 -3.71
CA GLY A 39 8.93 -5.22 -3.46
C GLY A 39 8.62 -6.51 -4.20
N ASP A 40 9.18 -6.70 -5.39
CA ASP A 40 9.02 -7.92 -6.19
C ASP A 40 9.57 -9.17 -5.50
N PHE A 41 10.68 -9.04 -4.78
CA PHE A 41 11.26 -10.15 -4.02
C PHE A 41 10.27 -10.71 -3.00
N PHE A 42 9.62 -9.85 -2.22
CA PHE A 42 8.64 -10.26 -1.21
C PHE A 42 7.35 -10.78 -1.84
N ALA A 43 6.89 -10.15 -2.93
CA ALA A 43 5.71 -10.60 -3.65
C ALA A 43 5.91 -12.02 -4.25
N GLU A 44 7.06 -12.28 -4.84
CA GLU A 44 7.42 -13.61 -5.35
C GLU A 44 7.52 -14.64 -4.24
N LEU A 45 8.10 -14.26 -3.09
CA LEU A 45 8.17 -15.12 -1.91
C LEU A 45 6.76 -15.54 -1.45
N TYR A 46 5.85 -14.57 -1.32
CA TYR A 46 4.47 -14.85 -0.90
C TYR A 46 3.71 -15.68 -1.94
N LYS A 47 3.93 -15.41 -3.21
CA LYS A 47 3.37 -16.22 -4.31
C LYS A 47 3.86 -17.67 -4.24
N SER A 48 5.15 -17.89 -3.98
CA SER A 48 5.74 -19.24 -3.90
C SER A 48 5.13 -20.07 -2.76
N TYR A 49 4.71 -19.43 -1.68
CA TYR A 49 4.00 -20.07 -0.56
C TYR A 49 2.47 -20.10 -0.73
N GLY A 50 1.94 -19.63 -1.86
CA GLY A 50 0.50 -19.59 -2.11
C GLY A 50 -0.27 -18.62 -1.21
N LEU A 51 0.38 -17.60 -0.66
CA LEU A 51 -0.21 -16.62 0.26
C LEU A 51 -0.93 -15.52 -0.53
N LYS A 52 -2.26 -15.58 -0.56
CA LYS A 52 -3.13 -14.58 -1.19
C LYS A 52 -3.76 -13.64 -0.16
N GLY A 53 -4.05 -12.42 -0.59
CA GLY A 53 -4.76 -11.44 0.22
C GLY A 53 -3.86 -10.69 1.20
N GLY A 54 -2.54 -10.81 1.07
CA GLY A 54 -1.61 -9.90 1.73
C GLY A 54 -1.79 -8.47 1.21
N HIS A 55 -1.16 -7.50 1.84
CA HIS A 55 -1.35 -6.11 1.47
C HIS A 55 -0.04 -5.33 1.41
N ILE A 56 -0.02 -4.37 0.50
CA ILE A 56 1.02 -3.34 0.36
C ILE A 56 0.48 -2.07 0.99
N ILE A 57 1.27 -1.39 1.81
CA ILE A 57 0.92 -0.08 2.35
C ILE A 57 1.99 0.94 1.96
N LEU A 58 1.54 2.01 1.29
CA LEU A 58 2.35 3.18 0.98
C LEU A 58 2.31 4.13 2.18
N LEU A 59 3.43 4.29 2.86
CA LEU A 59 3.50 5.04 4.12
C LEU A 59 3.88 6.51 3.94
N ASN A 60 4.33 6.93 2.76
CA ASN A 60 4.54 8.34 2.46
C ASN A 60 3.27 8.96 1.87
N PRO A 61 2.91 10.19 2.22
CA PRO A 61 1.80 10.90 1.58
C PRO A 61 2.13 11.26 0.13
N ALA A 62 1.10 11.53 -0.67
CA ALA A 62 1.28 11.91 -2.09
C ALA A 62 2.10 13.19 -2.29
N SER A 63 2.20 14.03 -1.25
CA SER A 63 3.01 15.25 -1.24
C SER A 63 4.51 15.01 -0.98
N SER A 64 4.88 13.80 -0.57
CA SER A 64 6.28 13.45 -0.29
C SER A 64 7.09 13.31 -1.57
N GLU A 65 8.36 13.72 -1.52
CA GLU A 65 9.33 13.48 -2.59
C GLU A 65 9.59 11.99 -2.85
N TYR A 66 9.30 11.13 -1.87
CA TYR A 66 9.46 9.68 -1.96
C TYR A 66 8.25 8.95 -2.54
N TYR A 67 7.14 9.63 -2.75
CA TYR A 67 5.88 8.98 -3.16
C TYR A 67 6.03 8.21 -4.48
N ASP A 68 6.68 8.79 -5.48
CA ASP A 68 6.89 8.12 -6.77
C ASP A 68 7.77 6.87 -6.63
N ALA A 69 8.78 6.92 -5.76
CA ALA A 69 9.61 5.75 -5.45
C ALA A 69 8.81 4.66 -4.72
N ASP A 70 7.91 5.04 -3.82
CA ASP A 70 7.01 4.11 -3.14
C ASP A 70 6.07 3.43 -4.15
N VAL A 71 5.46 4.19 -5.06
CA VAL A 71 4.60 3.66 -6.12
C VAL A 71 5.35 2.70 -7.02
N ARG A 72 6.62 2.98 -7.33
CA ARG A 72 7.47 2.08 -8.11
C ARG A 72 7.68 0.74 -7.40
N GLN A 73 7.95 0.75 -6.10
CA GLN A 73 8.07 -0.47 -5.30
C GLN A 73 6.77 -1.28 -5.29
N ALA A 74 5.62 -0.60 -5.15
CA ALA A 74 4.32 -1.24 -5.24
C ALA A 74 4.08 -1.85 -6.63
N GLN A 75 4.44 -1.15 -7.69
CA GLN A 75 4.31 -1.64 -9.06
C GLN A 75 5.13 -2.91 -9.28
N LEU A 76 6.37 -2.96 -8.79
CA LEU A 76 7.21 -4.15 -8.85
C LEU A 76 6.54 -5.34 -8.15
N ALA A 77 6.01 -5.13 -6.94
CA ALA A 77 5.33 -6.17 -6.18
C ALA A 77 4.05 -6.65 -6.87
N LEU A 78 3.21 -5.74 -7.34
CA LEU A 78 1.96 -6.08 -8.01
C LEU A 78 2.17 -6.80 -9.34
N ALA A 79 3.22 -6.43 -10.10
CA ALA A 79 3.59 -7.11 -11.33
C ALA A 79 4.12 -8.53 -11.08
N ALA A 80 4.84 -8.74 -9.96
CA ALA A 80 5.37 -10.04 -9.59
C ALA A 80 4.28 -11.02 -9.08
N TYR A 81 3.21 -10.50 -8.49
CA TYR A 81 2.10 -11.30 -7.98
C TYR A 81 0.73 -10.71 -8.35
N PRO A 82 0.35 -10.72 -9.64
CA PRO A 82 -0.93 -10.15 -10.10
C PRO A 82 -2.12 -10.83 -9.40
N GLY A 83 -3.03 -10.02 -8.85
CA GLY A 83 -4.22 -10.49 -8.17
C GLY A 83 -4.00 -11.15 -6.80
N GLY A 84 -2.75 -11.19 -6.31
CA GLY A 84 -2.42 -11.82 -5.02
C GLY A 84 -2.36 -10.85 -3.85
N LEU A 85 -2.24 -9.56 -4.10
CA LEU A 85 -2.00 -8.53 -3.09
C LEU A 85 -3.03 -7.40 -3.19
N GLN A 86 -3.40 -6.87 -2.03
CA GLN A 86 -4.18 -5.64 -1.89
C GLN A 86 -3.22 -4.45 -1.73
N ILE A 87 -3.70 -3.24 -1.93
CA ILE A 87 -2.89 -2.03 -1.73
C ILE A 87 -3.66 -0.94 -1.02
N GLY A 88 -3.00 -0.28 -0.07
CA GLY A 88 -3.49 0.86 0.68
C GLY A 88 -2.43 1.95 0.86
N GLY A 89 -2.82 3.02 1.52
CA GLY A 89 -1.99 4.20 1.71
C GLY A 89 -2.37 5.32 0.74
N GLY A 90 -3.18 6.27 1.20
CA GLY A 90 -3.61 7.41 0.41
C GLY A 90 -4.52 7.08 -0.78
N ILE A 91 -5.25 5.97 -0.71
CA ILE A 91 -6.19 5.58 -1.77
C ILE A 91 -7.41 6.51 -1.78
N ASN A 92 -7.77 6.96 -2.97
CA ASN A 92 -8.95 7.78 -3.25
C ASN A 92 -9.56 7.41 -4.60
N ALA A 93 -10.63 8.08 -5.02
CA ALA A 93 -11.32 7.78 -6.26
C ALA A 93 -10.46 8.06 -7.52
N ASP A 94 -9.49 8.98 -7.43
CA ASP A 94 -8.67 9.36 -8.58
C ASP A 94 -7.54 8.36 -8.86
N ASN A 95 -7.04 7.67 -7.83
CA ASN A 95 -5.89 6.77 -7.96
C ASN A 95 -6.24 5.27 -7.85
N ALA A 96 -7.42 4.92 -7.35
CA ALA A 96 -7.80 3.54 -7.07
C ALA A 96 -7.70 2.63 -8.32
N GLN A 97 -8.25 3.05 -9.44
CA GLN A 97 -8.24 2.26 -10.67
C GLN A 97 -6.82 2.02 -11.18
N ARG A 98 -5.93 3.00 -11.03
CA ARG A 98 -4.52 2.85 -11.42
C ARG A 98 -3.85 1.66 -10.72
N PHE A 99 -4.10 1.48 -9.42
CA PHE A 99 -3.53 0.36 -8.67
C PHE A 99 -4.17 -0.99 -9.02
N ILE A 100 -5.45 -1.01 -9.33
CA ILE A 100 -6.11 -2.21 -9.88
C ILE A 100 -5.48 -2.60 -11.23
N ASP A 101 -5.25 -1.63 -12.11
CA ASP A 101 -4.61 -1.86 -13.42
C ASP A 101 -3.16 -2.34 -13.29
N MET A 102 -2.47 -1.96 -12.23
CA MET A 102 -1.13 -2.48 -11.89
C MET A 102 -1.14 -3.94 -11.42
N GLY A 103 -2.29 -4.50 -11.08
CA GLY A 103 -2.43 -5.89 -10.64
C GLY A 103 -2.89 -6.09 -9.20
N ALA A 104 -3.31 -5.03 -8.49
CA ALA A 104 -3.89 -5.20 -7.17
C ALA A 104 -5.22 -5.95 -7.24
N SER A 105 -5.43 -6.88 -6.30
CA SER A 105 -6.71 -7.58 -6.18
C SER A 105 -7.82 -6.68 -5.64
N HIS A 106 -7.47 -5.79 -4.72
CA HIS A 106 -8.36 -4.83 -4.06
C HIS A 106 -7.57 -3.58 -3.67
N VAL A 107 -8.26 -2.47 -3.52
CA VAL A 107 -7.74 -1.28 -2.87
C VAL A 107 -8.27 -1.18 -1.44
N ILE A 108 -7.47 -0.59 -0.55
CA ILE A 108 -7.82 -0.36 0.85
C ILE A 108 -7.88 1.14 1.05
N ALA A 109 -9.08 1.68 1.28
CA ALA A 109 -9.29 3.09 1.55
C ALA A 109 -9.70 3.28 3.02
N THR A 110 -9.08 4.22 3.71
CA THR A 110 -9.38 4.57 5.09
C THR A 110 -9.76 6.03 5.22
N SER A 111 -8.81 6.95 5.23
CA SER A 111 -9.04 8.38 5.46
C SER A 111 -9.89 9.07 4.38
N PHE A 112 -9.95 8.52 3.19
CA PHE A 112 -10.83 9.03 2.13
C PHE A 112 -12.31 8.81 2.43
N VAL A 113 -12.64 7.69 3.09
CA VAL A 113 -14.01 7.29 3.40
C VAL A 113 -14.39 7.62 4.84
N PHE A 114 -13.44 7.48 5.78
CA PHE A 114 -13.66 7.73 7.21
C PHE A 114 -12.97 9.02 7.64
N ARG A 115 -13.71 9.94 8.21
CA ARG A 115 -13.17 11.18 8.77
C ARG A 115 -13.92 11.51 10.06
N ASP A 116 -13.16 11.84 11.12
CA ASP A 116 -13.69 12.23 12.44
C ASP A 116 -14.70 11.21 13.02
N GLY A 117 -14.42 9.90 12.79
CA GLY A 117 -15.28 8.82 13.27
C GLY A 117 -16.55 8.60 12.46
N GLU A 118 -16.73 9.31 11.35
CA GLU A 118 -17.89 9.22 10.49
C GLU A 118 -17.55 8.74 9.08
N ILE A 119 -18.53 8.12 8.42
CA ILE A 119 -18.41 7.68 7.02
C ILE A 119 -18.81 8.84 6.10
N ASN A 120 -17.93 9.19 5.17
CA ASN A 120 -18.25 10.07 4.05
C ASN A 120 -18.86 9.23 2.91
N TYR A 121 -20.19 9.18 2.85
CA TYR A 121 -20.91 8.40 1.85
C TYR A 121 -20.72 8.88 0.42
N ASP A 122 -20.49 10.17 0.19
CA ASP A 122 -20.22 10.71 -1.14
C ASP A 122 -18.87 10.20 -1.66
N ASN A 123 -17.85 10.22 -0.81
CA ASN A 123 -16.54 9.65 -1.14
C ASN A 123 -16.60 8.13 -1.33
N LEU A 124 -17.38 7.43 -0.51
CA LEU A 124 -17.58 5.98 -0.67
C LEU A 124 -18.20 5.65 -2.04
N LYS A 125 -19.25 6.39 -2.43
CA LYS A 125 -19.88 6.23 -3.75
C LYS A 125 -18.94 6.61 -4.90
N ALA A 126 -18.11 7.64 -4.72
CA ALA A 126 -17.11 8.01 -5.71
C ALA A 126 -16.08 6.90 -5.91
N LEU A 127 -15.60 6.31 -4.82
CA LEU A 127 -14.67 5.20 -4.87
C LEU A 127 -15.30 3.94 -5.51
N GLU A 128 -16.54 3.62 -5.15
CA GLU A 128 -17.29 2.49 -5.73
C GLU A 128 -17.45 2.62 -7.26
N LYS A 129 -17.61 3.84 -7.76
CA LYS A 129 -17.70 4.09 -9.21
C LYS A 129 -16.35 4.03 -9.93
N ALA A 130 -15.27 4.24 -9.20
CA ALA A 130 -13.92 4.31 -9.76
C ALA A 130 -13.28 2.93 -9.97
N VAL A 131 -13.80 1.91 -9.31
CA VAL A 131 -13.24 0.56 -9.34
C VAL A 131 -14.26 -0.53 -9.65
#